data_df1723edf3c6015768ce08dba1548a45
#
_entry.id   df1723edf3c6015768ce08dba1548a45
#
_cell.length_a   1.000
_cell.length_b   1.000
_cell.length_c   1.000
_cell.angle_alpha   90.00
_cell.angle_beta   90.00
_cell.angle_gamma   90.00
#
_symmetry.space_group_name_H-M   'P 1'
#
loop_
_entity.id
_entity.type
_entity.pdbx_description
1 polymer ?
#
loop_
_entity_poly.entity_id
_entity_poly.type
_entity_poly.pdbx_seq_one_letter_code
_entity_poly.pdbx_strand_id
1 'polypeptide(L)'
;SFGRSANRGACAQFCRLAFDLKDSDGKTIEHQRHLLSLKDMSQIDNLETLMRSGACAFKIEGRLKDINYVKNVVSAYSKRIDEIISKHPGEFRRASLGRVRYSFTPDLKKTFNRGYTNYFLKGRQADIFSPDTPKALGEFVGRVKEIRRDSFNVSSTANFANGDGLCFLSRDPDSQSTRLEGFRVNRAVGNRLYPFKMPRGLNPGMGLYRNQDQAFDKELSGKTAERKIAIKIWFGASPETSPNPSKGEECLTDSRGTIWAKAEVIDDRINHISHKSESNECSQDPSSTYNFHQRISNEHPVRLSPSLGGAGGGLQLAQKPQRDNIIRQFTKLGNTVYECSEVEIVDGADKYFIPSSILAELRRMVVEELDKQILNMQRVTIHRKSVDKVSDHKPHISMVNPAQYQQLPYLYNISNDAARKFYEQQGLTKAEPAFEIQYPSGATNGSDSSNKAFSIKGDKEAVSHLLMQCRHCIRYSLGYCVKRGGQKPTWREPLFLELPDKRRFRLEFDCKNCQMNVCNVT
;
A
#
# COMPACT_ATOMS: atom_id res chain seq x y z
N SER A 1 24.19 -12.50 -10.83
CA SER A 1 25.33 -11.58 -11.06
C SER A 1 25.81 -10.87 -9.79
N PHE A 2 25.00 -10.78 -8.74
CA PHE A 2 25.36 -10.14 -7.46
C PHE A 2 25.16 -11.07 -6.26
N GLY A 3 25.03 -12.37 -6.47
CA GLY A 3 24.73 -13.33 -5.42
C GLY A 3 23.39 -13.13 -4.71
N ARG A 4 22.46 -12.35 -5.31
CA ARG A 4 21.18 -11.98 -4.71
C ARG A 4 20.06 -12.12 -5.74
N SER A 5 18.89 -12.60 -5.32
CA SER A 5 17.72 -12.79 -6.15
C SER A 5 16.54 -11.96 -5.67
N ALA A 6 15.94 -11.19 -6.57
CA ALA A 6 14.71 -10.45 -6.29
C ALA A 6 13.52 -11.39 -6.01
N ASN A 7 13.47 -12.55 -6.67
CA ASN A 7 12.45 -13.57 -6.48
C ASN A 7 12.46 -14.17 -5.04
N ARG A 8 13.58 -14.04 -4.35
CA ARG A 8 13.78 -14.49 -2.95
C ARG A 8 13.77 -13.33 -1.95
N GLY A 9 13.26 -12.18 -2.34
CA GLY A 9 13.20 -10.99 -1.48
C GLY A 9 14.54 -10.27 -1.27
N ALA A 10 15.63 -10.74 -1.86
CA ALA A 10 16.97 -10.18 -1.69
C ALA A 10 17.40 -9.32 -2.89
N CYS A 11 16.55 -8.40 -3.34
CA CYS A 11 16.82 -7.55 -4.50
C CYS A 11 18.13 -6.75 -4.36
N ALA A 12 19.03 -6.85 -5.35
CA ALA A 12 20.26 -6.08 -5.41
C ALA A 12 20.09 -4.68 -5.99
N GLN A 13 18.86 -4.29 -6.34
CA GLN A 13 18.54 -3.03 -7.02
C GLN A 13 19.33 -2.82 -8.34
N PHE A 14 19.58 -3.88 -9.08
CA PHE A 14 20.28 -3.86 -10.36
C PHE A 14 19.74 -2.80 -11.32
N CYS A 15 18.42 -2.64 -11.38
CA CYS A 15 17.77 -1.62 -12.21
C CYS A 15 18.08 -0.17 -11.79
N ARG A 16 18.76 0.05 -10.67
CA ARG A 16 19.13 1.39 -10.18
C ARG A 16 20.60 1.73 -10.41
N LEU A 17 21.36 0.81 -10.99
CA LEU A 17 22.76 1.06 -11.30
C LEU A 17 22.90 1.97 -12.53
N ALA A 18 24.03 2.65 -12.62
CA ALA A 18 24.41 3.40 -13.81
C ALA A 18 25.10 2.45 -14.79
N PHE A 19 24.76 2.58 -16.08
CA PHE A 19 25.30 1.77 -17.16
C PHE A 19 25.77 2.64 -18.33
N ASP A 20 26.80 2.17 -19.00
CA ASP A 20 27.06 2.53 -20.38
C ASP A 20 26.17 1.67 -21.27
N LEU A 21 25.47 2.28 -22.23
CA LEU A 21 24.82 1.55 -23.32
C LEU A 21 25.78 1.49 -24.49
N LYS A 22 26.17 0.29 -24.91
CA LYS A 22 27.12 0.07 -26.01
C LYS A 22 26.50 -0.80 -27.09
N ASP A 23 26.93 -0.57 -28.32
CA ASP A 23 26.59 -1.43 -29.44
C ASP A 23 27.58 -2.63 -29.55
N SER A 24 27.38 -3.48 -30.59
CA SER A 24 28.23 -4.64 -30.85
C SER A 24 29.69 -4.29 -31.14
N ASP A 25 29.93 -3.12 -31.70
CA ASP A 25 31.27 -2.62 -32.04
C ASP A 25 31.96 -1.95 -30.84
N GLY A 26 31.28 -1.88 -29.68
CA GLY A 26 31.78 -1.26 -28.44
C GLY A 26 31.58 0.25 -28.38
N LYS A 27 30.92 0.86 -29.38
CA LYS A 27 30.61 2.29 -29.38
C LYS A 27 29.62 2.62 -28.29
N THR A 28 29.94 3.62 -27.47
CA THR A 28 29.05 4.11 -26.40
C THR A 28 27.94 4.97 -27.00
N ILE A 29 26.69 4.62 -26.72
CA ILE A 29 25.47 5.33 -27.11
C ILE A 29 25.02 6.26 -25.98
N GLU A 30 24.98 5.72 -24.76
CA GLU A 30 24.68 6.46 -23.52
C GLU A 30 25.76 6.16 -22.50
N HIS A 31 26.22 7.18 -21.76
CA HIS A 31 27.30 7.06 -20.79
C HIS A 31 26.80 7.22 -19.37
N GLN A 32 27.07 6.23 -18.49
CA GLN A 32 26.81 6.22 -17.05
C GLN A 32 25.40 6.72 -16.68
N ARG A 33 24.37 6.21 -17.37
CA ARG A 33 22.97 6.56 -17.10
C ARG A 33 22.21 5.42 -16.43
N HIS A 34 21.19 5.77 -15.66
CA HIS A 34 20.32 4.82 -14.96
C HIS A 34 19.19 4.31 -15.88
N LEU A 35 19.57 3.66 -16.98
CA LEU A 35 18.69 3.32 -18.10
C LEU A 35 17.54 2.37 -17.75
N LEU A 36 17.67 1.59 -16.68
CA LEU A 36 16.64 0.68 -16.19
C LEU A 36 15.84 1.27 -15.02
N SER A 37 16.19 2.48 -14.54
CA SER A 37 15.55 3.09 -13.37
C SER A 37 14.22 3.71 -13.75
N LEU A 38 13.12 3.10 -13.30
CA LEU A 38 11.78 3.64 -13.52
C LEU A 38 11.44 4.74 -12.51
N LYS A 39 10.60 5.69 -12.95
CA LYS A 39 9.83 6.59 -12.08
C LYS A 39 8.95 5.79 -11.12
N ASP A 40 8.48 6.42 -10.06
CA ASP A 40 7.56 5.76 -9.12
C ASP A 40 6.15 5.69 -9.74
N MET A 41 5.55 4.50 -9.69
CA MET A 41 4.21 4.31 -10.21
C MET A 41 3.18 4.91 -9.25
N SER A 42 2.39 5.86 -9.73
CA SER A 42 1.24 6.40 -9.01
C SER A 42 -0.02 6.26 -9.87
N GLN A 43 -1.06 5.71 -9.26
CA GLN A 43 -2.37 5.52 -9.90
C GLN A 43 -3.46 6.36 -9.22
N ILE A 44 -3.07 7.37 -8.42
CA ILE A 44 -4.03 8.16 -7.64
C ILE A 44 -5.07 8.86 -8.52
N ASP A 45 -4.65 9.38 -9.69
CA ASP A 45 -5.54 10.04 -10.64
C ASP A 45 -6.42 9.07 -11.43
N ASN A 46 -6.03 7.79 -11.46
CA ASN A 46 -6.74 6.73 -12.18
C ASN A 46 -7.51 5.79 -11.23
N LEU A 47 -7.59 6.14 -9.96
CA LEU A 47 -8.12 5.24 -8.92
C LEU A 47 -9.59 4.88 -9.18
N GLU A 48 -10.40 5.84 -9.62
CA GLU A 48 -11.80 5.61 -9.99
C GLU A 48 -11.92 4.61 -11.16
N THR A 49 -11.10 4.77 -12.19
CA THR A 49 -11.07 3.83 -13.33
C THR A 49 -10.73 2.41 -12.87
N LEU A 50 -9.76 2.28 -11.97
CA LEU A 50 -9.39 0.97 -11.41
C LEU A 50 -10.52 0.37 -10.56
N MET A 51 -11.20 1.17 -9.74
CA MET A 51 -12.36 0.72 -8.96
C MET A 51 -13.49 0.25 -9.88
N ARG A 52 -13.81 0.99 -10.94
CA ARG A 52 -14.82 0.60 -11.94
C ARG A 52 -14.44 -0.68 -12.70
N SER A 53 -13.15 -0.96 -12.85
CA SER A 53 -12.66 -2.21 -13.44
C SER A 53 -12.74 -3.42 -12.49
N GLY A 54 -13.27 -3.25 -11.27
CA GLY A 54 -13.43 -4.31 -10.27
C GLY A 54 -12.29 -4.41 -9.26
N ALA A 55 -11.33 -3.50 -9.24
CA ALA A 55 -10.30 -3.48 -8.20
C ALA A 55 -10.91 -3.05 -6.86
N CYS A 56 -10.96 -3.97 -5.89
CA CYS A 56 -11.55 -3.75 -4.56
C CYS A 56 -10.52 -3.60 -3.43
N ALA A 57 -9.22 -3.81 -3.72
CA ALA A 57 -8.14 -3.63 -2.78
C ALA A 57 -6.89 -3.08 -3.49
N PHE A 58 -6.18 -2.18 -2.82
CA PHE A 58 -4.98 -1.53 -3.35
C PHE A 58 -3.81 -1.76 -2.41
N LYS A 59 -2.73 -2.33 -2.95
CA LYS A 59 -1.49 -2.54 -2.21
C LYS A 59 -0.51 -1.41 -2.50
N ILE A 60 -0.05 -0.72 -1.46
CA ILE A 60 0.96 0.32 -1.54
C ILE A 60 2.31 -0.28 -1.13
N GLU A 61 3.30 -0.19 -2.01
CA GLU A 61 4.65 -0.63 -1.74
C GLU A 61 5.48 0.50 -1.11
N GLY A 62 5.99 0.25 0.08
CA GLY A 62 6.75 1.23 0.84
C GLY A 62 7.94 0.63 1.61
N ARG A 63 8.41 -0.57 1.19
CA ARG A 63 9.51 -1.26 1.81
C ARG A 63 10.77 -0.41 1.83
N LEU A 64 11.43 -0.07 2.78
CA LEU A 64 12.57 0.84 2.88
C LEU A 64 12.20 2.34 2.80
N LYS A 65 10.94 2.68 3.00
CA LYS A 65 10.49 4.06 3.15
C LYS A 65 10.29 4.40 4.63
N ASP A 66 10.47 5.67 4.95
CA ASP A 66 10.23 6.17 6.30
C ASP A 66 8.74 6.26 6.63
N ILE A 67 8.44 6.53 7.89
CA ILE A 67 7.08 6.61 8.40
C ILE A 67 6.31 7.79 7.79
N ASN A 68 6.98 8.91 7.47
CA ASN A 68 6.36 10.08 6.88
C ASN A 68 5.86 9.79 5.47
N TYR A 69 6.64 9.04 4.68
CA TYR A 69 6.19 8.54 3.39
C TYR A 69 4.93 7.68 3.52
N VAL A 70 4.91 6.74 4.47
CA VAL A 70 3.76 5.85 4.67
C VAL A 70 2.52 6.64 5.07
N LYS A 71 2.63 7.55 6.05
CA LYS A 71 1.54 8.43 6.49
C LYS A 71 0.97 9.23 5.32
N ASN A 72 1.84 9.88 4.55
CA ASN A 72 1.45 10.73 3.43
C ASN A 72 0.75 9.94 2.32
N VAL A 73 1.36 8.86 1.83
CA VAL A 73 0.83 8.08 0.70
C VAL A 73 -0.48 7.38 1.06
N VAL A 74 -0.54 6.72 2.23
CA VAL A 74 -1.76 6.04 2.67
C VAL A 74 -2.91 7.03 2.84
N SER A 75 -2.64 8.20 3.44
CA SER A 75 -3.65 9.25 3.63
C SER A 75 -4.15 9.82 2.29
N ALA A 76 -3.23 10.05 1.32
CA ALA A 76 -3.59 10.55 0.00
C ALA A 76 -4.56 9.60 -0.72
N TYR A 77 -4.21 8.31 -0.78
CA TYR A 77 -5.07 7.30 -1.41
C TYR A 77 -6.38 7.09 -0.65
N SER A 78 -6.34 7.10 0.67
CA SER A 78 -7.55 6.96 1.49
C SER A 78 -8.52 8.13 1.28
N LYS A 79 -8.04 9.37 1.30
CA LYS A 79 -8.88 10.55 0.99
C LYS A 79 -9.44 10.48 -0.43
N ARG A 80 -8.63 10.07 -1.40
CA ARG A 80 -9.09 9.93 -2.78
C ARG A 80 -10.20 8.88 -2.94
N ILE A 81 -10.12 7.77 -2.23
CA ILE A 81 -11.19 6.77 -2.18
C ILE A 81 -12.47 7.38 -1.58
N ASP A 82 -12.36 8.12 -0.47
CA ASP A 82 -13.53 8.76 0.15
C ASP A 82 -14.20 9.79 -0.78
N GLU A 83 -13.41 10.56 -1.54
CA GLU A 83 -13.92 11.48 -2.56
C GLU A 83 -14.68 10.75 -3.68
N ILE A 84 -14.16 9.61 -4.16
CA ILE A 84 -14.82 8.80 -5.18
C ILE A 84 -16.12 8.21 -4.64
N ILE A 85 -16.10 7.66 -3.44
CA ILE A 85 -17.30 7.12 -2.79
C ILE A 85 -18.36 8.20 -2.58
N SER A 86 -17.96 9.39 -2.14
CA SER A 86 -18.89 10.51 -1.96
C SER A 86 -19.56 10.95 -3.26
N LYS A 87 -18.86 10.85 -4.39
CA LYS A 87 -19.41 11.16 -5.72
C LYS A 87 -20.33 10.06 -6.26
N HIS A 88 -20.10 8.83 -5.85
CA HIS A 88 -20.78 7.64 -6.36
C HIS A 88 -21.26 6.71 -5.22
N PRO A 89 -22.12 7.20 -4.29
CA PRO A 89 -22.51 6.44 -3.10
C PRO A 89 -23.33 5.20 -3.39
N GLY A 90 -23.98 5.14 -4.56
CA GLY A 90 -24.73 3.96 -5.03
C GLY A 90 -23.86 2.87 -5.68
N GLU A 91 -22.62 3.20 -6.05
CA GLU A 91 -21.72 2.27 -6.76
C GLU A 91 -20.61 1.74 -5.86
N PHE A 92 -20.07 2.58 -4.97
CA PHE A 92 -18.90 2.28 -4.15
C PHE A 92 -19.16 2.49 -2.68
N ARG A 93 -18.55 1.64 -1.86
CA ARG A 93 -18.52 1.77 -0.41
C ARG A 93 -17.19 1.29 0.15
N ARG A 94 -16.83 1.73 1.35
CA ARG A 94 -15.69 1.15 2.06
C ARG A 94 -16.03 -0.22 2.63
N ALA A 95 -15.08 -1.14 2.53
CA ALA A 95 -15.16 -2.43 3.22
C ALA A 95 -14.85 -2.29 4.73
N SER A 96 -14.06 -1.29 5.12
CA SER A 96 -13.70 -1.03 6.52
C SER A 96 -14.73 -0.13 7.22
N LEU A 97 -15.02 -0.42 8.48
CA LEU A 97 -15.89 0.40 9.32
C LEU A 97 -15.21 1.71 9.74
N GLY A 98 -16.03 2.71 10.07
CA GLY A 98 -15.59 3.99 10.61
C GLY A 98 -15.05 4.98 9.59
N ARG A 99 -14.75 6.18 10.07
CA ARG A 99 -14.23 7.29 9.27
C ARG A 99 -12.87 7.73 9.80
N VAL A 100 -11.98 8.15 8.89
CA VAL A 100 -10.67 8.68 9.26
C VAL A 100 -10.71 10.20 9.25
N ARG A 101 -10.27 10.80 10.36
CA ARG A 101 -10.01 12.24 10.46
C ARG A 101 -8.51 12.47 10.31
N TYR A 102 -8.13 13.41 9.45
CA TYR A 102 -6.74 13.76 9.19
C TYR A 102 -6.43 15.14 9.75
N SER A 103 -5.25 15.31 10.37
CA SER A 103 -4.75 16.59 10.86
C SER A 103 -3.86 17.32 9.85
N PHE A 104 -3.66 16.75 8.66
CA PHE A 104 -2.83 17.32 7.61
C PHE A 104 -3.43 17.10 6.22
N THR A 105 -2.92 17.83 5.24
CA THR A 105 -3.27 17.62 3.82
C THR A 105 -2.17 16.83 3.12
N PRO A 106 -2.44 15.59 2.66
CA PRO A 106 -1.44 14.78 1.96
C PRO A 106 -1.02 15.43 0.65
N ASP A 107 0.29 15.39 0.38
CA ASP A 107 0.88 15.79 -0.91
C ASP A 107 1.98 14.80 -1.29
N LEU A 108 1.75 13.99 -2.31
CA LEU A 108 2.68 12.96 -2.75
C LEU A 108 4.03 13.51 -3.22
N LYS A 109 4.09 14.77 -3.66
CA LYS A 109 5.32 15.40 -4.15
C LYS A 109 6.29 15.71 -3.03
N LYS A 110 5.82 15.90 -1.80
CA LYS A 110 6.60 16.33 -0.64
C LYS A 110 7.38 15.21 0.06
N THR A 111 7.10 13.96 -0.28
CA THR A 111 7.86 12.81 0.23
C THR A 111 8.64 12.14 -0.89
N PHE A 112 9.35 11.05 -0.58
CA PHE A 112 10.19 10.38 -1.55
C PHE A 112 9.48 10.12 -2.89
N ASN A 113 10.01 10.68 -3.98
CA ASN A 113 9.61 10.35 -5.34
C ASN A 113 10.74 10.63 -6.35
N ARG A 114 10.75 9.88 -7.46
CA ARG A 114 11.66 10.03 -8.61
C ARG A 114 10.94 10.61 -9.82
N GLY A 115 9.87 11.37 -9.58
CA GLY A 115 8.83 11.64 -10.55
C GLY A 115 7.84 10.49 -10.64
N TYR A 116 6.64 10.78 -11.14
CA TYR A 116 5.54 9.83 -11.20
C TYR A 116 5.24 9.37 -12.63
N THR A 117 4.77 8.14 -12.74
CA THR A 117 4.26 7.56 -13.97
C THR A 117 3.02 6.72 -13.67
N ASN A 118 2.04 6.69 -14.58
CA ASN A 118 0.95 5.73 -14.55
C ASN A 118 1.34 4.39 -15.21
N TYR A 119 2.60 4.23 -15.54
CA TYR A 119 3.19 3.10 -16.25
C TYR A 119 2.51 2.92 -17.62
N PHE A 120 1.76 1.85 -17.83
CA PHE A 120 1.11 1.56 -19.12
C PHE A 120 -0.42 1.54 -19.04
N LEU A 121 -1.02 2.09 -18.00
CA LEU A 121 -2.47 2.07 -17.82
C LEU A 121 -3.21 2.75 -18.99
N LYS A 122 -2.68 3.88 -19.45
CA LYS A 122 -3.22 4.66 -20.58
C LYS A 122 -2.47 4.41 -21.90
N GLY A 123 -1.87 3.24 -22.03
CA GLY A 123 -1.04 2.89 -23.18
C GLY A 123 0.44 3.12 -22.93
N ARG A 124 1.25 2.76 -23.94
CA ARG A 124 2.70 2.81 -23.82
C ARG A 124 3.24 4.23 -23.90
N GLN A 125 4.10 4.58 -22.96
CA GLN A 125 4.74 5.88 -22.84
C GLN A 125 6.25 5.72 -22.81
N ALA A 126 6.99 6.65 -23.43
CA ALA A 126 8.45 6.65 -23.43
C ALA A 126 9.00 7.17 -22.09
N ASP A 127 8.31 8.14 -21.49
CA ASP A 127 8.73 8.87 -20.29
C ASP A 127 8.32 8.14 -18.98
N ILE A 128 8.67 6.86 -18.87
CA ILE A 128 8.40 6.07 -17.64
C ILE A 128 9.65 5.86 -16.79
N PHE A 129 10.81 6.32 -17.21
CA PHE A 129 12.10 6.07 -16.56
C PHE A 129 12.75 7.36 -16.05
N SER A 130 13.66 7.21 -15.10
CA SER A 130 14.45 8.29 -14.50
C SER A 130 15.93 8.00 -14.74
N PRO A 131 16.45 8.38 -15.94
CA PRO A 131 17.80 8.01 -16.35
C PRO A 131 18.90 8.82 -15.67
N ASP A 132 18.57 9.99 -15.14
CA ASP A 132 19.56 10.93 -14.59
C ASP A 132 19.89 10.66 -13.13
N THR A 133 18.97 10.03 -12.39
CA THR A 133 19.20 9.67 -10.99
C THR A 133 18.28 8.54 -10.52
N PRO A 134 18.78 7.60 -9.69
CA PRO A 134 17.96 6.61 -9.02
C PRO A 134 17.42 7.12 -7.67
N LYS A 135 17.87 8.32 -7.24
CA LYS A 135 17.49 8.95 -5.96
C LYS A 135 16.22 9.76 -6.12
N ALA A 136 15.61 10.13 -5.01
CA ALA A 136 14.46 11.02 -5.01
C ALA A 136 14.87 12.43 -5.47
N LEU A 137 14.13 12.96 -6.44
CA LEU A 137 14.17 14.38 -6.80
C LEU A 137 13.27 15.19 -5.86
N GLY A 138 12.09 14.65 -5.51
CA GLY A 138 11.09 15.34 -4.73
C GLY A 138 10.27 16.34 -5.56
N GLU A 139 9.82 17.39 -4.91
CA GLU A 139 8.99 18.46 -5.48
C GLU A 139 9.84 19.45 -6.29
N PHE A 140 9.44 19.77 -7.51
CA PHE A 140 10.03 20.90 -8.24
C PHE A 140 9.59 22.20 -7.59
N VAL A 141 10.54 22.98 -7.07
CA VAL A 141 10.28 24.22 -6.31
C VAL A 141 10.67 25.50 -7.05
N GLY A 142 11.15 25.41 -8.27
CA GLY A 142 11.44 26.57 -9.09
C GLY A 142 12.80 26.51 -9.78
N ARG A 143 13.26 27.66 -10.26
CA ARG A 143 14.56 27.80 -10.94
C ARG A 143 15.43 28.81 -10.24
N VAL A 144 16.74 28.55 -10.20
CA VAL A 144 17.74 29.48 -9.71
C VAL A 144 17.72 30.74 -10.58
N LYS A 145 17.59 31.92 -9.96
CA LYS A 145 17.52 33.20 -10.66
C LYS A 145 18.84 33.98 -10.59
N GLU A 146 19.36 34.17 -9.38
CA GLU A 146 20.52 34.97 -9.08
C GLU A 146 21.38 34.27 -8.02
N ILE A 147 22.69 34.27 -8.22
CA ILE A 147 23.64 33.68 -7.27
C ILE A 147 24.56 34.78 -6.73
N ARG A 148 24.75 34.79 -5.41
CA ARG A 148 25.73 35.62 -4.69
C ARG A 148 26.73 34.71 -3.97
N ARG A 149 27.68 35.32 -3.29
CA ARG A 149 28.77 34.61 -2.62
C ARG A 149 28.29 33.58 -1.60
N ASP A 150 27.23 33.89 -0.83
CA ASP A 150 26.74 33.13 0.30
C ASP A 150 25.26 32.68 0.16
N SER A 151 24.62 33.08 -0.92
CA SER A 151 23.17 32.91 -1.11
C SER A 151 22.78 32.90 -2.57
N PHE A 152 21.58 32.47 -2.85
CA PHE A 152 20.97 32.55 -4.18
C PHE A 152 19.48 32.83 -4.09
N ASN A 153 18.91 33.36 -5.16
CA ASN A 153 17.49 33.61 -5.27
C ASN A 153 16.82 32.58 -6.18
N VAL A 154 15.59 32.20 -5.85
CA VAL A 154 14.80 31.22 -6.61
C VAL A 154 13.55 31.89 -7.18
N SER A 155 13.28 31.68 -8.45
CA SER A 155 12.00 32.02 -9.07
C SER A 155 11.00 30.92 -8.69
N SER A 156 10.19 31.17 -7.66
CA SER A 156 9.33 30.18 -7.02
C SER A 156 8.09 30.80 -6.38
N THR A 157 7.03 30.02 -6.32
CA THR A 157 5.84 30.28 -5.49
C THR A 157 5.80 29.40 -4.24
N ALA A 158 6.77 28.48 -4.09
CA ALA A 158 6.86 27.61 -2.93
C ALA A 158 7.41 28.38 -1.71
N ASN A 159 6.93 28.03 -0.52
CA ASN A 159 7.51 28.51 0.73
C ASN A 159 8.69 27.64 1.12
N PHE A 160 9.79 28.29 1.52
CA PHE A 160 11.00 27.61 1.98
C PHE A 160 11.15 27.75 3.49
N ALA A 161 11.63 26.70 4.13
CA ALA A 161 11.93 26.66 5.56
C ALA A 161 13.43 26.43 5.83
N ASN A 162 13.86 26.88 7.00
CA ASN A 162 15.19 26.53 7.50
C ASN A 162 15.24 25.01 7.69
N GLY A 163 16.28 24.36 7.21
CA GLY A 163 16.44 22.92 7.26
C GLY A 163 15.95 22.15 6.04
N ASP A 164 15.27 22.82 5.08
CA ASP A 164 14.86 22.16 3.84
C ASP A 164 16.05 21.51 3.12
N GLY A 165 15.85 20.28 2.66
CA GLY A 165 16.77 19.58 1.78
C GLY A 165 16.42 19.86 0.32
N LEU A 166 17.35 20.51 -0.39
CA LEU A 166 17.19 20.83 -1.80
C LEU A 166 18.22 20.10 -2.65
N CYS A 167 17.87 19.86 -3.91
CA CYS A 167 18.79 19.25 -4.86
C CYS A 167 18.57 19.78 -6.28
N PHE A 168 19.56 19.55 -7.13
CA PHE A 168 19.54 19.89 -8.54
C PHE A 168 20.35 18.86 -9.34
N LEU A 169 20.07 18.76 -10.63
CA LEU A 169 20.82 17.93 -11.54
C LEU A 169 21.96 18.75 -12.13
N SER A 170 23.20 18.35 -11.85
CA SER A 170 24.40 18.93 -12.43
C SER A 170 24.95 17.99 -13.51
N ARG A 171 25.42 18.56 -14.61
CA ARG A 171 26.08 17.82 -15.67
C ARG A 171 27.57 18.06 -15.59
N ASP A 172 28.33 17.01 -15.48
CA ASP A 172 29.78 17.05 -15.48
C ASP A 172 30.26 17.37 -16.92
N PRO A 173 31.02 18.47 -17.14
CA PRO A 173 31.46 18.85 -18.47
C PRO A 173 32.35 17.83 -19.15
N ASP A 174 33.21 17.15 -18.38
CA ASP A 174 34.21 16.23 -18.92
C ASP A 174 33.62 14.87 -19.22
N SER A 175 32.89 14.30 -18.25
CA SER A 175 32.31 12.96 -18.39
C SER A 175 30.91 12.96 -19.02
N GLN A 176 30.28 14.11 -19.22
CA GLN A 176 28.89 14.26 -19.66
C GLN A 176 27.87 13.52 -18.77
N SER A 177 28.30 13.00 -17.61
CA SER A 177 27.43 12.30 -16.67
C SER A 177 26.56 13.28 -15.89
N THR A 178 25.30 12.92 -15.67
CA THR A 178 24.40 13.70 -14.82
C THR A 178 24.47 13.20 -13.39
N ARG A 179 24.63 14.12 -12.44
CA ARG A 179 24.68 13.82 -11.00
C ARG A 179 23.63 14.62 -10.26
N LEU A 180 22.99 13.98 -9.28
CA LEU A 180 22.12 14.67 -8.34
C LEU A 180 22.96 15.23 -7.19
N GLU A 181 23.00 16.55 -7.11
CA GLU A 181 23.67 17.28 -6.04
C GLU A 181 22.65 17.80 -5.04
N GLY A 182 22.87 17.51 -3.76
CA GLY A 182 21.98 17.90 -2.66
C GLY A 182 22.67 18.82 -1.67
N PHE A 183 21.91 19.74 -1.10
CA PHE A 183 22.36 20.61 -0.03
C PHE A 183 21.21 20.94 0.92
N ARG A 184 21.55 21.45 2.10
CA ARG A 184 20.58 21.87 3.10
C ARG A 184 20.52 23.39 3.21
N VAL A 185 19.30 23.93 3.30
CA VAL A 185 19.05 25.36 3.54
C VAL A 185 19.29 25.65 5.01
N ASN A 186 20.27 26.50 5.31
CA ASN A 186 20.53 26.98 6.67
C ASN A 186 19.52 28.06 7.07
N ARG A 187 19.28 29.03 6.17
CA ARG A 187 18.33 30.11 6.37
C ARG A 187 17.58 30.42 5.07
N ALA A 188 16.26 30.58 5.17
CA ALA A 188 15.41 31.06 4.10
C ALA A 188 14.81 32.42 4.46
N VAL A 189 14.83 33.36 3.52
CA VAL A 189 14.19 34.66 3.65
C VAL A 189 13.38 34.91 2.37
N GLY A 190 12.13 34.54 2.39
CA GLY A 190 11.34 34.44 1.18
C GLY A 190 12.00 33.49 0.18
N ASN A 191 12.20 33.97 -1.04
CA ASN A 191 12.85 33.18 -2.10
C ASN A 191 14.39 33.28 -2.10
N ARG A 192 15.01 33.98 -1.14
CA ARG A 192 16.47 34.01 -0.97
C ARG A 192 16.90 32.95 0.02
N LEU A 193 17.73 32.03 -0.46
CA LEU A 193 18.19 30.86 0.28
C LEU A 193 19.68 30.98 0.60
N TYR A 194 20.02 30.68 1.84
CA TYR A 194 21.38 30.66 2.38
C TYR A 194 21.70 29.20 2.75
N PRO A 195 22.41 28.47 1.90
CA PRO A 195 22.83 27.10 2.22
C PRO A 195 23.94 27.11 3.27
N PHE A 196 24.13 26.00 3.98
CA PHE A 196 25.25 25.87 4.91
C PHE A 196 26.61 26.02 4.19
N LYS A 197 26.70 25.50 2.97
CA LYS A 197 27.81 25.66 2.04
C LYS A 197 27.24 25.82 0.64
N MET A 198 27.70 26.85 -0.08
CA MET A 198 27.29 27.06 -1.47
C MET A 198 27.59 25.81 -2.30
N PRO A 199 26.58 25.21 -2.96
CA PRO A 199 26.79 24.02 -3.78
C PRO A 199 27.62 24.38 -5.03
N ARG A 200 28.59 23.52 -5.33
CA ARG A 200 29.39 23.65 -6.56
C ARG A 200 28.52 23.29 -7.76
N GLY A 201 28.71 23.97 -8.88
CA GLY A 201 27.97 23.67 -10.11
C GLY A 201 26.53 24.19 -10.17
N LEU A 202 26.05 24.90 -9.16
CA LEU A 202 24.76 25.59 -9.22
C LEU A 202 24.87 26.81 -10.12
N ASN A 203 23.99 26.93 -11.13
CA ASN A 203 23.99 28.04 -12.09
C ASN A 203 22.59 28.63 -12.25
N PRO A 204 22.46 29.89 -12.64
CA PRO A 204 21.17 30.49 -12.99
C PRO A 204 20.45 29.70 -14.06
N GLY A 205 19.11 29.59 -13.94
CA GLY A 205 18.26 28.83 -14.84
C GLY A 205 18.07 27.35 -14.46
N MET A 206 18.95 26.79 -13.63
CA MET A 206 18.83 25.39 -13.20
C MET A 206 17.55 25.14 -12.39
N GLY A 207 16.91 24.01 -12.65
CA GLY A 207 15.76 23.51 -11.88
C GLY A 207 16.18 23.07 -10.48
N LEU A 208 15.44 23.53 -9.49
CA LEU A 208 15.65 23.20 -8.10
C LEU A 208 14.50 22.33 -7.60
N TYR A 209 14.84 21.28 -6.87
CA TYR A 209 13.88 20.31 -6.32
C TYR A 209 14.05 20.23 -4.81
N ARG A 210 12.94 20.02 -4.09
CA ARG A 210 12.91 19.81 -2.64
C ARG A 210 12.65 18.33 -2.37
N ASN A 211 13.67 17.63 -1.89
CA ASN A 211 13.59 16.21 -1.53
C ASN A 211 13.38 15.97 -0.02
N GLN A 212 13.42 17.03 0.79
CA GLN A 212 13.05 17.03 2.20
C GLN A 212 12.38 18.37 2.55
N ASP A 213 11.09 18.34 2.85
CA ASP A 213 10.28 19.48 3.30
C ASP A 213 10.22 19.46 4.83
N GLN A 214 11.01 20.35 5.47
CA GLN A 214 11.14 20.37 6.93
C GLN A 214 9.81 20.73 7.64
N ALA A 215 9.03 21.62 7.04
CA ALA A 215 7.73 22.00 7.59
C ALA A 215 6.75 20.83 7.52
N PHE A 216 6.71 20.14 6.40
CA PHE A 216 5.86 18.97 6.20
C PHE A 216 6.29 17.78 7.07
N ASP A 217 7.59 17.53 7.20
CA ASP A 217 8.12 16.50 8.11
C ASP A 217 7.71 16.76 9.57
N LYS A 218 7.73 18.03 9.99
CA LYS A 218 7.26 18.44 11.32
C LYS A 218 5.75 18.18 11.49
N GLU A 219 4.95 18.50 10.49
CA GLU A 219 3.51 18.24 10.48
C GLU A 219 3.23 16.73 10.60
N LEU A 220 4.03 15.89 9.92
CA LEU A 220 3.89 14.44 9.95
C LEU A 220 4.47 13.77 11.20
N SER A 221 5.25 14.45 12.03
CA SER A 221 5.93 13.84 13.19
C SER A 221 4.97 13.37 14.28
N GLY A 222 3.77 13.99 14.41
CA GLY A 222 2.75 13.67 15.39
C GLY A 222 1.75 12.61 14.95
N LYS A 223 0.60 12.57 15.66
CA LYS A 223 -0.58 11.80 15.27
C LYS A 223 -1.28 12.51 14.12
N THR A 224 -1.23 11.92 12.93
CA THR A 224 -1.70 12.55 11.69
C THR A 224 -3.05 12.04 11.19
N ALA A 225 -3.49 10.90 11.72
CA ALA A 225 -4.77 10.32 11.36
C ALA A 225 -5.37 9.57 12.54
N GLU A 226 -6.69 9.62 12.67
CA GLU A 226 -7.43 8.85 13.65
C GLU A 226 -8.69 8.28 13.00
N ARG A 227 -8.86 6.97 13.09
CA ARG A 227 -10.09 6.29 12.66
C ARG A 227 -11.00 6.07 13.84
N LYS A 228 -12.24 6.53 13.75
CA LYS A 228 -13.29 6.28 14.73
C LYS A 228 -14.49 5.61 14.07
N ILE A 229 -15.11 4.70 14.83
CA ILE A 229 -16.35 4.00 14.47
C ILE A 229 -17.43 4.60 15.36
N ALA A 230 -18.42 5.23 14.75
CA ALA A 230 -19.56 5.78 15.48
C ALA A 230 -20.45 4.65 16.00
N ILE A 231 -20.82 4.74 17.26
CA ILE A 231 -21.73 3.77 17.90
C ILE A 231 -22.84 4.51 18.67
N LYS A 232 -23.99 3.87 18.75
CA LYS A 232 -25.07 4.23 19.66
C LYS A 232 -25.09 3.19 20.80
N ILE A 233 -25.30 3.66 22.01
CA ILE A 233 -25.37 2.80 23.19
C ILE A 233 -26.76 2.95 23.81
N TRP A 234 -27.38 1.85 24.11
CA TRP A 234 -28.61 1.77 24.91
C TRP A 234 -28.22 1.32 26.32
N PHE A 235 -28.81 1.95 27.30
CA PHE A 235 -28.63 1.59 28.71
C PHE A 235 -29.98 1.46 29.39
N GLY A 236 -30.19 0.35 30.09
CA GLY A 236 -31.39 0.09 30.88
C GLY A 236 -31.10 -0.48 32.26
N ALA A 237 -32.06 -0.32 33.15
CA ALA A 237 -32.04 -0.87 34.50
C ALA A 237 -33.42 -1.44 34.83
N SER A 238 -33.46 -2.66 35.35
CA SER A 238 -34.67 -3.32 35.81
C SER A 238 -34.53 -3.69 37.29
N PRO A 239 -35.46 -3.28 38.14
CA PRO A 239 -35.45 -3.65 39.56
C PRO A 239 -35.86 -5.09 39.81
N GLU A 240 -36.49 -5.75 38.82
CA GLU A 240 -36.98 -7.11 38.93
C GLU A 240 -36.17 -8.08 38.06
N THR A 241 -35.86 -9.25 38.61
CA THR A 241 -35.42 -10.42 37.82
C THR A 241 -36.63 -10.96 37.09
N SER A 242 -36.69 -10.83 35.78
CA SER A 242 -37.75 -11.46 34.96
C SER A 242 -37.67 -12.97 35.11
N PRO A 243 -38.69 -13.65 35.61
CA PRO A 243 -38.72 -15.11 35.60
C PRO A 243 -38.79 -15.59 34.15
N ASN A 244 -37.84 -16.41 33.73
CA ASN A 244 -37.90 -17.07 32.44
C ASN A 244 -38.91 -18.23 32.55
N PRO A 245 -40.07 -18.22 31.84
CA PRO A 245 -41.13 -19.17 32.07
C PRO A 245 -40.94 -20.54 31.41
N SER A 246 -39.76 -20.85 30.92
CA SER A 246 -39.54 -22.15 30.23
C SER A 246 -38.28 -22.84 30.71
N LYS A 247 -38.39 -23.54 31.83
CA LYS A 247 -37.80 -24.82 32.22
C LYS A 247 -37.78 -24.93 33.75
N GLY A 248 -38.34 -25.98 34.30
CA GLY A 248 -38.47 -26.22 35.73
C GLY A 248 -37.14 -26.52 36.42
N GLU A 249 -36.39 -25.45 36.69
CA GLU A 249 -35.27 -25.43 37.62
C GLU A 249 -35.57 -24.41 38.69
N GLU A 250 -35.40 -24.81 39.96
CA GLU A 250 -35.61 -24.00 41.13
C GLU A 250 -34.82 -22.68 41.05
N CYS A 251 -35.56 -21.60 40.81
CA CYS A 251 -35.02 -20.25 40.74
C CYS A 251 -34.64 -19.76 42.14
N LEU A 252 -33.36 -19.78 42.47
CA LEU A 252 -32.84 -18.98 43.58
C LEU A 252 -33.11 -17.53 43.21
N THR A 253 -34.17 -16.95 43.81
CA THR A 253 -34.58 -15.56 43.64
C THR A 253 -33.52 -14.62 44.23
N ASP A 254 -32.50 -14.24 43.42
CA ASP A 254 -31.61 -13.15 43.77
C ASP A 254 -32.34 -11.83 43.45
N SER A 255 -32.86 -11.20 44.50
CA SER A 255 -33.62 -9.93 44.45
C SER A 255 -32.77 -8.71 44.06
N ARG A 256 -31.61 -8.93 43.49
CA ARG A 256 -30.68 -7.90 43.01
C ARG A 256 -31.10 -7.45 41.60
N GLY A 257 -31.50 -6.22 41.44
CA GLY A 257 -31.85 -5.65 40.14
C GLY A 257 -30.75 -5.82 39.11
N THR A 258 -31.11 -5.82 37.84
CA THR A 258 -30.20 -6.02 36.69
C THR A 258 -30.03 -4.71 35.95
N ILE A 259 -28.79 -4.37 35.61
CA ILE A 259 -28.47 -3.30 34.64
C ILE A 259 -27.94 -3.95 33.37
N TRP A 260 -28.22 -3.33 32.25
CA TRP A 260 -27.76 -3.83 30.96
C TRP A 260 -27.39 -2.69 30.03
N ALA A 261 -26.52 -2.98 29.07
CA ALA A 261 -26.23 -2.10 27.97
C ALA A 261 -26.06 -2.88 26.66
N LYS A 262 -26.33 -2.20 25.57
CA LYS A 262 -26.19 -2.71 24.20
C LYS A 262 -25.53 -1.61 23.35
N ALA A 263 -24.66 -2.00 22.43
CA ALA A 263 -24.10 -1.06 21.46
C ALA A 263 -24.38 -1.51 20.02
N GLU A 264 -24.51 -0.54 19.14
CA GLU A 264 -24.69 -0.75 17.70
C GLU A 264 -23.80 0.20 16.92
N VAL A 265 -23.18 -0.28 15.85
CA VAL A 265 -22.41 0.56 14.94
C VAL A 265 -23.36 1.41 14.10
N ILE A 266 -23.18 2.73 14.17
CA ILE A 266 -23.88 3.66 13.30
C ILE A 266 -23.02 3.89 12.06
N ASP A 267 -23.41 3.30 10.96
CA ASP A 267 -22.79 3.57 9.67
C ASP A 267 -23.86 4.02 8.70
N ASP A 268 -23.86 5.31 8.36
CA ASP A 268 -24.83 5.92 7.43
C ASP A 268 -24.89 5.17 6.09
N ARG A 269 -23.82 4.43 5.76
CA ARG A 269 -23.72 3.61 4.56
C ARG A 269 -24.55 2.33 4.63
N ILE A 270 -24.89 1.86 5.85
CA ILE A 270 -25.74 0.68 6.09
C ILE A 270 -27.22 1.09 5.98
N ASN A 271 -27.56 2.31 6.39
CA ASN A 271 -28.95 2.77 6.50
C ASN A 271 -29.58 3.24 5.17
N HIS A 272 -28.78 3.67 4.18
CA HIS A 272 -29.33 4.18 2.91
C HIS A 272 -29.87 3.10 1.96
N ILE A 273 -29.61 1.81 2.22
CA ILE A 273 -30.05 0.73 1.36
C ILE A 273 -31.44 0.19 1.76
N SER A 274 -31.83 0.37 3.02
CA SER A 274 -33.11 -0.15 3.53
C SER A 274 -34.35 0.60 3.04
N HIS A 275 -34.23 1.83 2.53
CA HIS A 275 -35.37 2.63 2.05
C HIS A 275 -35.65 2.53 0.54
N LYS A 276 -34.82 1.81 -0.23
CA LYS A 276 -35.04 1.65 -1.69
C LYS A 276 -35.54 0.28 -2.12
N SER A 277 -35.72 -0.68 -1.21
CA SER A 277 -36.10 -2.06 -1.56
C SER A 277 -37.62 -2.34 -1.49
N GLU A 278 -38.46 -1.34 -1.17
CA GLU A 278 -39.91 -1.54 -1.12
C GLU A 278 -40.68 -1.20 -2.41
N SER A 279 -39.98 -0.75 -3.46
CA SER A 279 -40.62 -0.52 -4.76
C SER A 279 -39.68 -0.91 -5.89
N ASN A 280 -39.64 -2.17 -6.25
CA ASN A 280 -39.57 -2.67 -7.62
C ASN A 280 -39.27 -4.17 -7.61
N GLU A 281 -40.29 -4.94 -7.93
CA GLU A 281 -40.13 -6.32 -8.42
C GLU A 281 -39.29 -6.27 -9.70
N CYS A 282 -38.07 -6.79 -9.65
CA CYS A 282 -37.32 -7.13 -10.85
C CYS A 282 -36.38 -8.30 -10.60
N SER A 283 -36.69 -9.38 -11.33
CA SER A 283 -35.86 -10.53 -11.75
C SER A 283 -34.82 -11.07 -10.78
N GLN A 284 -35.13 -12.26 -10.31
CA GLN A 284 -34.29 -13.19 -9.54
C GLN A 284 -33.06 -13.63 -10.33
N ASP A 285 -31.90 -13.08 -10.01
CA ASP A 285 -30.63 -13.72 -10.20
C ASP A 285 -29.96 -13.91 -8.82
N PRO A 286 -29.88 -15.16 -8.29
CA PRO A 286 -29.42 -15.41 -6.92
C PRO A 286 -27.92 -15.22 -6.70
N SER A 287 -27.15 -14.87 -7.75
CA SER A 287 -25.68 -14.91 -7.67
C SER A 287 -25.00 -13.57 -7.36
N SER A 288 -25.73 -12.46 -7.28
CA SER A 288 -25.11 -11.13 -7.16
C SER A 288 -25.45 -10.29 -5.93
N THR A 289 -26.31 -10.79 -5.03
CA THR A 289 -26.69 -10.01 -3.83
C THR A 289 -25.87 -10.39 -2.61
N TYR A 290 -24.76 -9.69 -2.41
CA TYR A 290 -24.09 -9.66 -1.10
C TYR A 290 -25.00 -8.91 -0.11
N ASN A 291 -25.80 -9.65 0.65
CA ASN A 291 -26.58 -9.11 1.77
C ASN A 291 -25.64 -8.71 2.92
N PHE A 292 -25.11 -7.48 2.86
CA PHE A 292 -24.38 -6.84 3.95
C PHE A 292 -25.33 -6.10 4.91
N HIS A 293 -26.59 -6.60 5.02
CA HIS A 293 -27.66 -5.97 5.81
C HIS A 293 -27.68 -6.35 7.28
N GLN A 294 -26.68 -7.05 7.77
CA GLN A 294 -26.65 -7.42 9.18
C GLN A 294 -26.18 -6.20 9.98
N ARG A 295 -27.11 -5.63 10.80
CA ARG A 295 -26.75 -4.62 11.79
C ARG A 295 -25.67 -5.19 12.69
N ILE A 296 -24.57 -4.45 12.84
CA ILE A 296 -23.52 -4.83 13.77
C ILE A 296 -23.93 -4.28 15.13
N SER A 297 -24.57 -5.12 15.90
CA SER A 297 -24.97 -4.80 17.27
C SER A 297 -24.69 -6.01 18.16
N ASN A 298 -24.54 -5.77 19.44
CA ASN A 298 -24.55 -6.87 20.39
C ASN A 298 -25.87 -7.64 20.25
N GLU A 299 -25.83 -8.91 19.84
CA GLU A 299 -27.03 -9.74 19.65
C GLU A 299 -27.89 -9.77 20.92
N HIS A 300 -27.22 -9.86 22.06
CA HIS A 300 -27.83 -9.76 23.37
C HIS A 300 -27.23 -8.61 24.18
N PRO A 301 -28.04 -7.87 24.97
CA PRO A 301 -27.50 -6.87 25.86
C PRO A 301 -26.59 -7.51 26.92
N VAL A 302 -25.45 -6.89 27.16
CA VAL A 302 -24.56 -7.28 28.25
C VAL A 302 -25.23 -6.91 29.58
N ARG A 303 -25.26 -7.82 30.54
CA ARG A 303 -25.95 -7.65 31.81
C ARG A 303 -24.97 -7.75 32.98
N LEU A 304 -25.21 -6.96 33.99
CA LEU A 304 -24.55 -7.02 35.30
C LEU A 304 -25.60 -7.00 36.42
N SER A 305 -25.38 -7.83 37.40
CA SER A 305 -26.12 -7.77 38.66
C SER A 305 -25.20 -7.11 39.70
N PRO A 306 -25.33 -5.79 39.92
CA PRO A 306 -24.41 -5.09 40.82
C PRO A 306 -24.64 -5.54 42.26
N SER A 307 -23.61 -6.09 42.91
CA SER A 307 -23.59 -6.26 44.38
C SER A 307 -23.34 -4.89 45.00
N LEU A 308 -24.39 -4.14 45.22
CA LEU A 308 -24.35 -2.88 45.98
C LEU A 308 -24.29 -3.26 47.45
N GLY A 309 -23.13 -3.04 48.09
CA GLY A 309 -22.85 -3.46 49.48
C GLY A 309 -23.89 -2.98 50.48
N GLY A 310 -24.58 -3.93 51.11
CA GLY A 310 -25.59 -3.74 52.15
C GLY A 310 -26.57 -4.91 52.16
N ALA A 311 -27.11 -5.28 53.34
CA ALA A 311 -28.02 -6.37 53.54
C ALA A 311 -29.42 -6.14 52.90
N GLY A 312 -29.47 -5.95 51.58
CA GLY A 312 -30.69 -5.67 50.82
C GLY A 312 -30.43 -5.19 49.40
N GLY A 313 -29.48 -5.81 48.71
CA GLY A 313 -28.79 -5.42 47.49
C GLY A 313 -29.60 -5.16 46.20
N GLY A 314 -30.71 -4.42 46.25
CA GLY A 314 -31.46 -3.99 45.05
C GLY A 314 -31.02 -2.61 44.52
N LEU A 315 -31.45 -2.27 43.28
CA LEU A 315 -31.27 -0.94 42.73
C LEU A 315 -31.97 0.12 43.59
N GLN A 316 -31.19 1.06 44.14
CA GLN A 316 -31.73 2.16 44.96
C GLN A 316 -32.07 3.36 44.07
N LEU A 317 -33.13 4.09 44.42
CA LEU A 317 -33.47 5.34 43.77
C LEU A 317 -32.41 6.40 44.10
N ALA A 318 -31.96 7.11 43.07
CA ALA A 318 -31.02 8.21 43.23
C ALA A 318 -31.71 9.45 43.78
N GLN A 319 -31.02 10.21 44.63
CA GLN A 319 -31.52 11.50 45.13
C GLN A 319 -31.63 12.56 44.03
N LYS A 320 -30.87 12.38 42.95
CA LYS A 320 -30.87 13.22 41.72
C LYS A 320 -30.78 12.33 40.47
N PRO A 321 -31.44 12.71 39.38
CA PRO A 321 -31.34 11.97 38.12
C PRO A 321 -29.88 11.73 37.71
N GLN A 322 -29.56 10.52 37.30
CA GLN A 322 -28.19 10.09 36.99
C GLN A 322 -27.86 10.22 35.49
N ARG A 323 -28.75 10.80 34.69
CA ARG A 323 -28.64 10.90 33.23
C ARG A 323 -27.26 11.38 32.75
N ASP A 324 -26.82 12.53 33.28
CA ASP A 324 -25.54 13.13 32.88
C ASP A 324 -24.33 12.28 33.28
N ASN A 325 -24.41 11.60 34.42
CA ASN A 325 -23.36 10.69 34.85
C ASN A 325 -23.27 9.45 33.93
N ILE A 326 -24.41 8.87 33.60
CA ILE A 326 -24.52 7.72 32.69
C ILE A 326 -23.93 8.08 31.33
N ILE A 327 -24.40 9.16 30.71
CA ILE A 327 -23.91 9.64 29.43
C ILE A 327 -22.40 9.86 29.48
N ARG A 328 -21.93 10.58 30.50
CA ARG A 328 -20.49 10.86 30.67
C ARG A 328 -19.65 9.59 30.81
N GLN A 329 -20.14 8.54 31.46
CA GLN A 329 -19.40 7.29 31.64
C GLN A 329 -19.37 6.47 30.34
N PHE A 330 -20.46 6.38 29.60
CA PHE A 330 -20.49 5.64 28.33
C PHE A 330 -19.77 6.36 27.19
N THR A 331 -19.69 7.68 27.20
CA THR A 331 -18.95 8.45 26.19
C THR A 331 -17.42 8.45 26.40
N LYS A 332 -16.90 7.94 27.51
CA LYS A 332 -15.46 7.82 27.78
C LYS A 332 -14.81 6.66 27.00
N LEU A 333 -14.76 6.78 25.68
CA LEU A 333 -14.23 5.76 24.76
C LEU A 333 -12.84 6.11 24.18
N GLY A 334 -12.15 7.11 24.75
CA GLY A 334 -10.92 7.69 24.17
C GLY A 334 -9.80 6.70 23.81
N ASN A 335 -9.68 5.59 24.56
CA ASN A 335 -8.67 4.56 24.31
C ASN A 335 -9.14 3.45 23.36
N THR A 336 -10.32 3.59 22.75
CA THR A 336 -10.90 2.63 21.82
C THR A 336 -11.00 3.22 20.41
N VAL A 337 -11.31 2.36 19.44
CA VAL A 337 -11.61 2.78 18.07
C VAL A 337 -13.02 3.37 17.92
N TYR A 338 -13.81 3.39 18.98
CA TYR A 338 -15.19 3.84 18.96
C TYR A 338 -15.35 5.29 19.37
N GLU A 339 -16.41 5.91 18.87
CA GLU A 339 -16.92 7.21 19.28
C GLU A 339 -18.42 7.07 19.51
N CYS A 340 -18.87 7.32 20.74
CA CYS A 340 -20.30 7.25 21.06
C CYS A 340 -21.01 8.52 20.56
N SER A 341 -21.89 8.36 19.60
CA SER A 341 -22.68 9.45 19.03
C SER A 341 -23.92 9.76 19.89
N GLU A 342 -24.49 8.73 20.51
CA GLU A 342 -25.72 8.84 21.28
C GLU A 342 -25.76 7.78 22.38
N VAL A 343 -26.26 8.16 23.55
CA VAL A 343 -26.62 7.25 24.63
C VAL A 343 -28.11 7.38 24.89
N GLU A 344 -28.85 6.31 24.61
CA GLU A 344 -30.29 6.21 24.86
C GLU A 344 -30.50 5.49 26.20
N ILE A 345 -31.19 6.17 27.12
CA ILE A 345 -31.52 5.62 28.45
C ILE A 345 -32.96 5.13 28.39
N VAL A 346 -33.13 3.83 28.57
CA VAL A 346 -34.42 3.14 28.44
C VAL A 346 -35.11 3.01 29.78
N ASP A 347 -36.44 3.05 29.79
CA ASP A 347 -37.32 2.78 30.91
C ASP A 347 -37.04 3.61 32.20
N GLY A 348 -36.49 4.82 32.00
CA GLY A 348 -36.18 5.69 33.15
C GLY A 348 -35.08 5.10 34.05
N ALA A 349 -34.12 4.41 33.48
CA ALA A 349 -32.99 3.81 34.19
C ALA A 349 -32.12 4.85 34.92
N ASP A 350 -32.20 6.11 34.54
CA ASP A 350 -31.52 7.24 35.18
C ASP A 350 -32.07 7.64 36.56
N LYS A 351 -33.21 7.10 36.96
CA LYS A 351 -33.75 7.27 38.30
C LYS A 351 -33.01 6.44 39.38
N TYR A 352 -32.23 5.45 39.00
CA TYR A 352 -31.48 4.61 39.92
C TYR A 352 -30.06 5.10 40.14
N PHE A 353 -29.56 4.95 41.37
CA PHE A 353 -28.17 5.22 41.71
C PHE A 353 -27.28 4.04 41.23
N ILE A 354 -26.35 4.32 40.31
CA ILE A 354 -25.42 3.33 39.83
C ILE A 354 -23.99 3.91 39.98
N PRO A 355 -23.12 3.25 40.74
CA PRO A 355 -21.74 3.66 40.90
C PRO A 355 -21.03 3.80 39.56
N SER A 356 -20.20 4.84 39.42
CA SER A 356 -19.44 5.10 38.18
C SER A 356 -18.49 3.95 37.81
N SER A 357 -18.00 3.18 38.79
CA SER A 357 -17.21 1.96 38.58
C SER A 357 -17.97 0.88 37.81
N ILE A 358 -19.22 0.66 38.18
CA ILE A 358 -20.12 -0.32 37.56
C ILE A 358 -20.47 0.11 36.13
N LEU A 359 -20.78 1.40 35.91
CA LEU A 359 -21.01 1.94 34.57
C LEU A 359 -19.75 1.79 33.69
N ALA A 360 -18.57 1.99 34.25
CA ALA A 360 -17.31 1.84 33.53
C ALA A 360 -17.00 0.37 33.18
N GLU A 361 -17.38 -0.57 34.08
CA GLU A 361 -17.26 -2.01 33.82
C GLU A 361 -18.20 -2.44 32.71
N LEU A 362 -19.48 -2.05 32.80
CA LEU A 362 -20.48 -2.35 31.77
C LEU A 362 -20.08 -1.79 30.39
N ARG A 363 -19.54 -0.57 30.36
CA ARG A 363 -18.99 0.00 29.13
C ARG A 363 -17.88 -0.88 28.54
N ARG A 364 -16.93 -1.38 29.34
CA ARG A 364 -15.86 -2.26 28.85
C ARG A 364 -16.42 -3.55 28.26
N MET A 365 -17.35 -4.18 28.98
CA MET A 365 -17.99 -5.41 28.51
C MET A 365 -18.74 -5.21 27.20
N VAL A 366 -19.44 -4.09 27.03
CA VAL A 366 -20.17 -3.75 25.79
C VAL A 366 -19.20 -3.56 24.63
N VAL A 367 -18.07 -2.90 24.85
CA VAL A 367 -17.04 -2.71 23.82
C VAL A 367 -16.38 -4.03 23.45
N GLU A 368 -16.03 -4.87 24.42
CA GLU A 368 -15.43 -6.19 24.16
C GLU A 368 -16.37 -7.10 23.37
N GLU A 369 -17.66 -7.06 23.67
CA GLU A 369 -18.65 -7.85 22.94
C GLU A 369 -18.82 -7.33 21.51
N LEU A 370 -18.83 -6.01 21.31
CA LEU A 370 -18.89 -5.41 19.98
C LEU A 370 -17.65 -5.77 19.14
N ASP A 371 -16.46 -5.77 19.74
CA ASP A 371 -15.23 -6.21 19.09
C ASP A 371 -15.32 -7.67 18.62
N LYS A 372 -15.85 -8.57 19.46
CA LYS A 372 -16.07 -9.99 19.07
C LYS A 372 -17.02 -10.11 17.89
N GLN A 373 -18.10 -9.35 17.90
CA GLN A 373 -19.10 -9.35 16.81
C GLN A 373 -18.47 -8.89 15.48
N ILE A 374 -17.71 -7.80 15.49
CA ILE A 374 -17.00 -7.29 14.31
C ILE A 374 -16.01 -8.33 13.77
N LEU A 375 -15.23 -8.96 14.65
CA LEU A 375 -14.28 -10.01 14.27
C LEU A 375 -14.97 -11.24 13.67
N ASN A 376 -16.07 -11.67 14.26
CA ASN A 376 -16.85 -12.82 13.77
C ASN A 376 -17.44 -12.55 12.39
N MET A 377 -17.99 -11.35 12.15
CA MET A 377 -18.47 -10.96 10.83
C MET A 377 -17.36 -11.01 9.77
N GLN A 378 -16.17 -10.52 10.09
CA GLN A 378 -15.03 -10.59 9.18
C GLN A 378 -14.64 -12.04 8.85
N ARG A 379 -14.62 -12.92 9.84
CA ARG A 379 -14.34 -14.36 9.67
C ARG A 379 -15.38 -15.04 8.80
N VAL A 380 -16.66 -14.80 9.05
CA VAL A 380 -17.76 -15.37 8.25
C VAL A 380 -17.69 -14.92 6.80
N THR A 381 -17.35 -13.65 6.54
CA THR A 381 -17.19 -13.14 5.18
C THR A 381 -16.02 -13.81 4.45
N ILE A 382 -14.92 -14.11 5.14
CA ILE A 382 -13.78 -14.82 4.57
C ILE A 382 -14.15 -16.29 4.29
N HIS A 383 -14.83 -16.96 5.19
CA HIS A 383 -15.19 -18.39 5.04
C HIS A 383 -16.27 -18.63 3.98
N ARG A 384 -17.27 -17.76 3.85
CA ARG A 384 -18.27 -17.88 2.79
C ARG A 384 -17.69 -17.83 1.38
N LYS A 385 -16.62 -17.06 1.16
CA LYS A 385 -15.90 -17.06 -0.12
C LYS A 385 -15.13 -18.34 -0.40
N SER A 386 -14.78 -19.11 0.62
CA SER A 386 -14.02 -20.37 0.47
C SER A 386 -14.88 -21.61 0.33
N VAL A 387 -16.17 -21.55 0.69
CA VAL A 387 -17.04 -22.73 0.78
C VAL A 387 -18.13 -22.78 -0.31
N ASP A 388 -18.50 -21.62 -0.91
CA ASP A 388 -19.45 -21.64 -2.01
C ASP A 388 -18.78 -22.17 -3.28
N LYS A 389 -18.90 -23.46 -3.44
CA LYS A 389 -18.65 -24.26 -4.64
C LYS A 389 -17.17 -24.24 -5.10
N VAL A 390 -16.34 -24.97 -4.38
CA VAL A 390 -15.49 -25.90 -5.12
C VAL A 390 -16.47 -26.97 -5.70
N SER A 391 -17.20 -26.59 -6.77
CA SER A 391 -17.67 -27.57 -7.71
C SER A 391 -16.45 -28.40 -8.10
N ASP A 392 -16.59 -29.70 -8.32
CA ASP A 392 -15.58 -30.64 -8.81
C ASP A 392 -14.98 -30.25 -10.19
N HIS A 393 -15.20 -29.05 -10.65
CA HIS A 393 -14.38 -28.41 -11.64
C HIS A 393 -13.08 -27.98 -10.95
N LYS A 394 -12.10 -28.91 -10.90
CA LYS A 394 -10.70 -28.52 -10.83
C LYS A 394 -10.57 -27.29 -11.72
N PRO A 395 -10.17 -26.13 -11.21
CA PRO A 395 -9.91 -25.02 -12.09
C PRO A 395 -8.90 -25.57 -13.09
N HIS A 396 -9.29 -25.75 -14.32
CA HIS A 396 -8.36 -25.79 -15.42
C HIS A 396 -7.75 -24.39 -15.44
N ILE A 397 -6.79 -24.16 -14.53
CA ILE A 397 -5.80 -23.15 -14.72
C ILE A 397 -5.07 -23.67 -15.95
N SER A 398 -5.58 -23.31 -17.12
CA SER A 398 -4.81 -23.37 -18.33
C SER A 398 -3.54 -22.61 -17.98
N MET A 399 -2.51 -23.35 -17.60
CA MET A 399 -1.19 -22.73 -17.50
C MET A 399 -0.92 -22.24 -18.91
N VAL A 400 -1.16 -20.96 -19.13
CA VAL A 400 -0.65 -20.27 -20.30
C VAL A 400 0.86 -20.36 -20.16
N ASN A 401 1.38 -21.48 -20.62
CA ASN A 401 2.80 -21.75 -20.59
C ASN A 401 3.42 -20.85 -21.68
N PRO A 402 4.00 -19.70 -21.34
CA PRO A 402 4.62 -18.86 -22.35
C PRO A 402 5.68 -19.73 -23.03
N ALA A 403 5.75 -19.72 -24.36
CA ALA A 403 6.72 -20.51 -25.12
C ALA A 403 8.16 -20.36 -24.59
N GLN A 404 8.46 -19.20 -24.02
CA GLN A 404 9.71 -18.87 -23.36
C GLN A 404 10.00 -19.74 -22.11
N TYR A 405 8.99 -20.12 -21.34
CA TYR A 405 9.17 -20.99 -20.15
C TYR A 405 9.43 -22.44 -20.55
N GLN A 406 8.96 -22.87 -21.72
CA GLN A 406 9.29 -24.19 -22.28
C GLN A 406 10.77 -24.28 -22.67
N GLN A 407 11.32 -23.18 -23.20
CA GLN A 407 12.74 -23.09 -23.58
C GLN A 407 13.67 -22.87 -22.38
N LEU A 408 13.19 -22.16 -21.34
CA LEU A 408 13.93 -21.79 -20.15
C LEU A 408 13.17 -22.23 -18.89
N PRO A 409 13.13 -23.54 -18.57
CA PRO A 409 12.31 -24.09 -17.49
C PRO A 409 12.60 -23.52 -16.09
N TYR A 410 13.80 -23.01 -15.84
CA TYR A 410 14.15 -22.35 -14.57
C TYR A 410 13.29 -21.09 -14.28
N LEU A 411 12.62 -20.52 -15.29
CA LEU A 411 11.73 -19.37 -15.12
C LEU A 411 10.45 -19.71 -14.33
N TYR A 412 10.09 -20.99 -14.19
CA TYR A 412 9.04 -21.42 -13.24
C TYR A 412 9.41 -21.16 -11.78
N ASN A 413 10.68 -20.87 -11.53
CA ASN A 413 11.19 -20.48 -10.22
C ASN A 413 10.93 -21.53 -9.11
N ILE A 414 11.06 -22.80 -9.47
CA ILE A 414 10.86 -23.95 -8.58
C ILE A 414 12.01 -24.04 -7.59
N SER A 415 11.73 -23.82 -6.29
CA SER A 415 12.75 -23.74 -5.25
C SER A 415 12.60 -24.80 -4.15
N ASN A 416 11.55 -25.61 -4.21
CA ASN A 416 11.28 -26.66 -3.25
C ASN A 416 10.43 -27.77 -3.86
N ASP A 417 10.33 -28.90 -3.16
CA ASP A 417 9.62 -30.09 -3.64
C ASP A 417 8.11 -29.89 -3.72
N ALA A 418 7.52 -29.03 -2.87
CA ALA A 418 6.08 -28.73 -2.94
C ALA A 418 5.73 -27.99 -4.23
N ALA A 419 6.54 -26.98 -4.61
CA ALA A 419 6.41 -26.29 -5.87
C ALA A 419 6.63 -27.22 -7.06
N ARG A 420 7.64 -28.11 -6.99
CA ARG A 420 7.91 -29.12 -8.02
C ARG A 420 6.69 -30.01 -8.23
N LYS A 421 6.18 -30.63 -7.18
CA LYS A 421 4.99 -31.49 -7.23
C LYS A 421 3.77 -30.77 -7.79
N PHE A 422 3.58 -29.50 -7.41
CA PHE A 422 2.48 -28.69 -7.94
C PHE A 422 2.55 -28.56 -9.47
N TYR A 423 3.71 -28.17 -10.01
CA TYR A 423 3.86 -27.99 -11.44
C TYR A 423 3.81 -29.32 -12.23
N GLU A 424 4.34 -30.41 -11.69
CA GLU A 424 4.24 -31.75 -12.26
C GLU A 424 2.76 -32.21 -12.33
N GLN A 425 1.98 -31.96 -11.30
CA GLN A 425 0.52 -32.22 -11.28
C GLN A 425 -0.25 -31.36 -12.31
N GLN A 426 0.30 -30.17 -12.66
CA GLN A 426 -0.25 -29.33 -13.72
C GLN A 426 0.26 -29.70 -15.12
N GLY A 427 0.97 -30.82 -15.26
CA GLY A 427 1.44 -31.32 -16.56
C GLY A 427 2.81 -30.81 -17.00
N LEU A 428 3.61 -30.23 -16.10
CA LEU A 428 4.98 -29.84 -16.43
C LEU A 428 5.86 -31.11 -16.54
N THR A 429 6.26 -31.46 -17.75
CA THR A 429 7.06 -32.68 -18.01
C THR A 429 8.54 -32.55 -17.63
N LYS A 430 9.04 -31.31 -17.51
CA LYS A 430 10.43 -31.00 -17.15
C LYS A 430 10.47 -29.91 -16.08
N ALA A 431 10.51 -30.33 -14.81
CA ALA A 431 10.56 -29.44 -13.65
C ALA A 431 12.01 -29.13 -13.26
N GLU A 432 12.60 -28.12 -13.91
CA GLU A 432 13.94 -27.66 -13.54
C GLU A 432 13.91 -26.74 -12.32
N PRO A 433 14.90 -26.84 -11.43
CA PRO A 433 14.99 -25.93 -10.29
C PRO A 433 15.22 -24.48 -10.74
N ALA A 434 14.87 -23.55 -9.86
CA ALA A 434 15.13 -22.13 -10.06
C ALA A 434 16.63 -21.88 -10.28
N PHE A 435 16.96 -20.86 -11.08
CA PHE A 435 18.32 -20.51 -11.44
C PHE A 435 19.26 -20.39 -10.23
N GLU A 436 18.79 -19.79 -9.13
CA GLU A 436 19.57 -19.59 -7.91
C GLU A 436 19.86 -20.88 -7.15
N ILE A 437 19.06 -21.93 -7.37
CA ILE A 437 19.27 -23.26 -6.78
C ILE A 437 20.26 -24.07 -7.59
N GLN A 438 20.24 -23.90 -8.90
CA GLN A 438 21.18 -24.58 -9.81
C GLN A 438 22.60 -24.00 -9.70
N TYR A 439 22.67 -22.69 -9.42
CA TYR A 439 23.92 -21.92 -9.39
C TYR A 439 24.02 -21.16 -8.05
N PRO A 440 24.29 -21.85 -6.92
CA PRO A 440 24.42 -21.18 -5.64
C PRO A 440 25.51 -20.12 -5.70
N SER A 441 25.17 -18.93 -5.21
CA SER A 441 26.07 -17.78 -5.14
C SER A 441 27.21 -18.10 -4.16
N GLY A 442 28.42 -18.24 -4.64
CA GLY A 442 29.57 -18.43 -3.77
C GLY A 442 30.62 -19.44 -4.24
N ALA A 443 30.49 -20.03 -5.39
CA ALA A 443 31.58 -20.79 -5.99
C ALA A 443 32.67 -19.83 -6.51
N THR A 444 33.35 -19.13 -5.58
CA THR A 444 34.68 -18.55 -5.83
C THR A 444 35.69 -19.67 -5.72
N ASN A 445 36.32 -20.02 -6.83
CA ASN A 445 37.62 -20.65 -6.97
C ASN A 445 38.04 -21.61 -5.84
N GLY A 446 37.31 -22.68 -5.65
CA GLY A 446 37.81 -23.86 -4.93
C GLY A 446 37.88 -24.99 -5.94
N SER A 447 39.06 -25.56 -6.06
CA SER A 447 39.42 -26.67 -6.94
C SER A 447 38.67 -27.95 -6.57
N ASP A 448 37.38 -28.00 -6.84
CA ASP A 448 36.58 -29.22 -6.75
C ASP A 448 35.95 -29.53 -8.10
N SER A 449 36.58 -30.52 -8.74
CA SER A 449 36.34 -30.94 -10.12
C SER A 449 35.04 -31.70 -10.37
N SER A 450 34.00 -31.50 -9.54
CA SER A 450 32.67 -32.10 -9.71
C SER A 450 31.57 -31.14 -10.21
N ASN A 451 31.82 -29.82 -10.33
CA ASN A 451 30.92 -28.88 -10.96
C ASN A 451 31.14 -28.86 -12.47
N LYS A 452 30.69 -29.90 -13.15
CA LYS A 452 30.51 -29.86 -14.61
C LYS A 452 29.50 -28.79 -14.92
N ALA A 453 29.96 -27.66 -15.47
CA ALA A 453 29.15 -26.75 -16.22
C ALA A 453 28.23 -27.56 -17.15
N PHE A 454 26.92 -27.39 -17.08
CA PHE A 454 25.98 -28.08 -17.93
C PHE A 454 26.18 -27.56 -19.37
N SER A 455 27.11 -28.16 -20.07
CA SER A 455 27.32 -27.99 -21.49
C SER A 455 26.29 -28.88 -22.17
N ILE A 456 25.26 -28.28 -22.78
CA ILE A 456 24.43 -28.98 -23.77
C ILE A 456 25.37 -29.34 -24.90
N LYS A 457 25.66 -30.62 -25.04
CA LYS A 457 26.46 -31.14 -26.18
C LYS A 457 25.77 -30.70 -27.47
N GLY A 458 26.39 -29.81 -28.22
CA GLY A 458 25.99 -29.53 -29.58
C GLY A 458 26.41 -28.18 -30.13
N ASP A 459 26.43 -27.09 -29.39
CA ASP A 459 26.78 -25.79 -29.93
C ASP A 459 27.76 -25.01 -29.06
N LYS A 460 28.82 -24.50 -29.69
CA LYS A 460 29.87 -23.69 -29.10
C LYS A 460 29.41 -22.25 -28.77
N GLU A 461 28.10 -21.97 -28.68
CA GLU A 461 27.58 -20.70 -28.22
C GLU A 461 27.40 -20.73 -26.72
N ALA A 462 28.07 -19.81 -26.06
CA ALA A 462 27.94 -19.59 -24.60
C ALA A 462 26.48 -19.37 -24.21
N VAL A 463 25.94 -20.21 -23.30
CA VAL A 463 24.53 -20.17 -22.92
C VAL A 463 24.22 -18.84 -22.24
N SER A 464 23.46 -18.00 -22.93
CA SER A 464 22.97 -16.72 -22.39
C SER A 464 21.77 -16.97 -21.47
N HIS A 465 21.91 -16.63 -20.17
CA HIS A 465 20.81 -16.76 -19.22
C HIS A 465 20.03 -15.46 -19.08
N LEU A 466 18.71 -15.55 -19.14
CA LEU A 466 17.80 -14.44 -18.90
C LEU A 466 17.82 -14.08 -17.41
N LEU A 467 18.30 -12.88 -17.08
CA LEU A 467 18.40 -12.37 -15.72
C LEU A 467 17.23 -11.46 -15.34
N MET A 468 16.73 -10.67 -16.29
CA MET A 468 15.61 -9.77 -16.05
C MET A 468 14.78 -9.61 -17.33
N GLN A 469 13.47 -9.64 -17.15
CA GLN A 469 12.49 -9.40 -18.19
C GLN A 469 11.69 -8.15 -17.82
N CYS A 470 11.55 -7.20 -18.72
CA CYS A 470 10.83 -5.97 -18.45
C CYS A 470 10.02 -5.46 -19.66
N ARG A 471 8.93 -4.81 -19.34
CA ARG A 471 8.10 -4.10 -20.32
C ARG A 471 8.66 -2.72 -20.66
N HIS A 472 9.53 -2.15 -19.81
CA HIS A 472 10.32 -0.99 -20.16
C HIS A 472 11.29 -1.35 -21.28
N CYS A 473 11.35 -0.53 -22.33
CA CYS A 473 12.22 -0.76 -23.49
C CYS A 473 13.11 0.47 -23.68
N ILE A 474 14.41 0.31 -23.48
CA ILE A 474 15.39 1.40 -23.62
C ILE A 474 15.33 2.03 -25.00
N ARG A 475 15.21 1.25 -26.09
CA ARG A 475 15.06 1.80 -27.44
C ARG A 475 13.87 2.75 -27.54
N TYR A 476 12.72 2.35 -26.99
CA TYR A 476 11.52 3.20 -27.02
C TYR A 476 11.70 4.46 -26.21
N SER A 477 12.25 4.35 -25.01
CA SER A 477 12.45 5.49 -24.11
C SER A 477 13.51 6.49 -24.61
N LEU A 478 14.47 6.02 -25.40
CA LEU A 478 15.46 6.88 -26.06
C LEU A 478 15.00 7.39 -27.44
N GLY A 479 13.78 7.06 -27.89
CA GLY A 479 13.22 7.57 -29.14
C GLY A 479 13.56 6.75 -30.40
N TYR A 480 14.10 5.54 -30.24
CA TYR A 480 14.57 4.71 -31.38
C TYR A 480 13.67 3.51 -31.68
N CYS A 481 12.43 3.51 -31.26
CA CYS A 481 11.49 2.44 -31.61
C CYS A 481 10.76 2.73 -32.93
N VAL A 482 11.26 2.22 -34.03
CA VAL A 482 10.68 2.40 -35.39
C VAL A 482 9.21 1.96 -35.42
N LYS A 483 8.84 0.85 -34.77
CA LYS A 483 7.45 0.36 -34.71
C LYS A 483 6.48 1.41 -34.11
N ARG A 484 6.98 2.38 -33.38
CA ARG A 484 6.19 3.44 -32.71
C ARG A 484 6.55 4.85 -33.18
N GLY A 485 7.04 4.98 -34.40
CA GLY A 485 7.36 6.27 -35.00
C GLY A 485 8.67 6.91 -34.53
N GLY A 486 9.52 6.17 -33.82
CA GLY A 486 10.83 6.63 -33.44
C GLY A 486 11.85 6.59 -34.58
N GLN A 487 13.00 7.20 -34.34
CA GLN A 487 14.11 7.24 -35.32
C GLN A 487 14.69 5.84 -35.55
N LYS A 488 15.22 5.60 -36.74
CA LYS A 488 15.97 4.38 -37.04
C LYS A 488 17.31 4.42 -36.31
N PRO A 489 17.66 3.38 -35.52
CA PRO A 489 18.96 3.32 -34.85
C PRO A 489 20.12 3.36 -35.86
N THR A 490 21.20 4.04 -35.46
CA THR A 490 22.47 4.10 -36.23
C THR A 490 23.53 3.15 -35.69
N TRP A 491 23.23 2.46 -34.59
CA TRP A 491 24.12 1.48 -33.96
C TRP A 491 23.90 0.07 -34.52
N ARG A 492 24.85 -0.81 -34.22
CA ARG A 492 24.77 -2.24 -34.54
C ARG A 492 24.30 -3.07 -33.36
N GLU A 493 23.40 -4.00 -33.59
CA GLU A 493 22.93 -4.97 -32.61
C GLU A 493 23.90 -6.16 -32.47
N PRO A 494 23.95 -6.84 -31.31
CA PRO A 494 23.17 -6.59 -30.09
C PRO A 494 23.68 -5.40 -29.28
N LEU A 495 22.79 -4.82 -28.46
CA LEU A 495 23.15 -3.81 -27.48
C LEU A 495 23.57 -4.45 -26.15
N PHE A 496 24.44 -3.74 -25.43
CA PHE A 496 24.95 -4.17 -24.13
C PHE A 496 24.83 -3.05 -23.11
N LEU A 497 24.45 -3.44 -21.89
CA LEU A 497 24.63 -2.61 -20.69
C LEU A 497 25.98 -3.00 -20.07
N GLU A 498 26.85 -2.04 -19.86
CA GLU A 498 28.15 -2.23 -19.23
C GLU A 498 28.25 -1.44 -17.92
N LEU A 499 28.67 -2.12 -16.85
CA LEU A 499 28.97 -1.50 -15.55
C LEU A 499 30.38 -0.89 -15.52
N PRO A 500 30.70 0.00 -14.58
CA PRO A 500 32.04 0.55 -14.41
C PRO A 500 33.13 -0.53 -14.20
N ASP A 501 32.79 -1.67 -13.60
CA ASP A 501 33.65 -2.83 -13.40
C ASP A 501 33.76 -3.77 -14.61
N LYS A 502 33.31 -3.32 -15.77
CA LYS A 502 33.35 -4.02 -17.05
C LYS A 502 32.44 -5.24 -17.19
N ARG A 503 31.59 -5.53 -16.20
CA ARG A 503 30.55 -6.56 -16.38
C ARG A 503 29.55 -6.09 -17.43
N ARG A 504 29.27 -6.97 -18.41
CA ARG A 504 28.37 -6.68 -19.53
C ARG A 504 27.14 -7.55 -19.46
N PHE A 505 26.03 -6.99 -19.93
CA PHE A 505 24.73 -7.65 -20.02
C PHE A 505 24.15 -7.39 -21.41
N ARG A 506 23.81 -8.46 -22.12
CA ARG A 506 23.24 -8.39 -23.46
C ARG A 506 21.77 -8.01 -23.34
N LEU A 507 21.32 -7.13 -24.24
CA LEU A 507 19.92 -6.77 -24.39
C LEU A 507 19.30 -7.51 -25.57
N GLU A 508 18.14 -8.12 -25.33
CA GLU A 508 17.31 -8.75 -26.34
C GLU A 508 15.94 -8.07 -26.40
N PHE A 509 15.46 -7.79 -27.59
CA PHE A 509 14.23 -7.03 -27.78
C PHE A 509 13.17 -7.89 -28.49
N ASP A 510 12.20 -8.39 -27.73
CA ASP A 510 10.99 -9.00 -28.28
C ASP A 510 10.01 -7.89 -28.69
N CYS A 511 10.19 -7.39 -29.92
CA CYS A 511 9.36 -6.32 -30.45
C CYS A 511 7.90 -6.75 -30.70
N LYS A 512 7.62 -8.07 -30.86
CA LYS A 512 6.27 -8.59 -31.01
C LYS A 512 5.46 -8.37 -29.73
N ASN A 513 6.03 -8.72 -28.61
CA ASN A 513 5.42 -8.62 -27.28
C ASN A 513 5.74 -7.31 -26.55
N CYS A 514 6.51 -6.40 -27.19
CA CYS A 514 7.01 -5.16 -26.58
C CYS A 514 7.71 -5.42 -25.24
N GLN A 515 8.66 -6.34 -25.23
CA GLN A 515 9.41 -6.77 -24.06
C GLN A 515 10.90 -6.63 -24.32
N MET A 516 11.65 -6.30 -23.27
CA MET A 516 13.12 -6.26 -23.30
C MET A 516 13.65 -7.23 -22.25
N ASN A 517 14.61 -8.04 -22.64
CA ASN A 517 15.29 -8.99 -21.79
C ASN A 517 16.73 -8.52 -21.55
N VAL A 518 17.18 -8.72 -20.31
CA VAL A 518 18.57 -8.50 -19.90
C VAL A 518 19.17 -9.87 -19.61
N CYS A 519 20.19 -10.24 -20.36
CA CYS A 519 20.84 -11.54 -20.28
C CYS A 519 22.30 -11.38 -19.82
N ASN A 520 22.86 -12.41 -19.16
CA ASN A 520 24.30 -12.40 -18.91
C ASN A 520 25.06 -12.56 -20.23
N VAL A 521 26.29 -12.10 -20.23
CA VAL A 521 27.31 -12.45 -21.24
C VAL A 521 28.28 -13.39 -20.53
N THR A 522 28.40 -14.59 -21.02
CA THR A 522 29.40 -15.58 -20.55
C THR A 522 30.73 -15.35 -21.22
#